data_2bca6743fd6bfb070f014ee04dc4f7d0
#
_entry.id   2bca6743fd6bfb070f014ee04dc4f7d0
#
_cell.length_a   1.000
_cell.length_b   1.000
_cell.length_c   1.000
_cell.angle_alpha   90.00
_cell.angle_beta   90.00
_cell.angle_gamma   90.00
#
_symmetry.space_group_name_H-M   'P 1'
#
loop_
_entity.id
_entity.type
_entity.pdbx_description
1 polymer ?
#
loop_
_entity_poly.entity_id
_entity_poly.type
_entity_poly.pdbx_seq_one_letter_code
_entity_poly.pdbx_strand_id
1 'polypeptide(L)' 'MTLKERVIVEAYTGYCMTIGEEREELYKYIVNTMGRPIFSHELADEEIISELHDKVKTDFIRLCRGEDV' A
#
# COMPACT_ATOMS: atom_id res chain seq x y z
N MET A 1 -0.42 8.94 13.04
CA MET A 1 -1.02 8.45 11.77
C MET A 1 -2.03 7.36 12.05
N THR A 2 -3.12 7.35 11.28
CA THR A 2 -4.09 6.26 11.35
C THR A 2 -3.50 4.99 10.72
N LEU A 3 -4.13 3.85 10.98
CA LEU A 3 -3.71 2.60 10.35
C LEU A 3 -3.75 2.71 8.82
N LYS A 4 -4.81 3.29 8.27
CA LYS A 4 -4.94 3.45 6.82
C LYS A 4 -3.81 4.31 6.25
N GLU A 5 -3.45 5.38 6.93
CA GLU A 5 -2.34 6.23 6.51
C GLU A 5 -1.02 5.47 6.51
N ARG A 6 -0.76 4.67 7.57
CA ARG A 6 0.44 3.84 7.64
C ARG A 6 0.47 2.80 6.52
N VAL A 7 -0.67 2.21 6.21
CA VAL A 7 -0.79 1.24 5.11
C VAL A 7 -0.42 1.89 3.78
N ILE A 8 -0.93 3.08 3.51
CA ILE A 8 -0.63 3.80 2.27
C ILE A 8 0.85 4.13 2.19
N VAL A 9 1.44 4.62 3.27
CA VAL A 9 2.87 4.96 3.30
C VAL A 9 3.72 3.72 3.07
N GLU A 10 3.40 2.60 3.71
CA GLU A 10 4.14 1.37 3.50
C GLU A 10 4.00 0.87 2.06
N ALA A 11 2.80 0.89 1.51
CA ALA A 11 2.56 0.44 0.13
C ALA A 11 3.32 1.30 -0.88
N TYR A 12 3.46 2.58 -0.61
CA TYR A 12 4.14 3.51 -1.53
C TYR A 12 5.66 3.48 -1.37
N THR A 13 6.15 3.50 -0.15
CA THR A 13 7.59 3.68 0.12
C THR A 13 8.34 2.37 0.33
N GLY A 14 7.63 1.31 0.71
CA GLY A 14 8.25 0.04 1.08
C GLY A 14 8.76 -0.01 2.51
N TYR A 15 8.67 1.09 3.27
CA TYR A 15 9.04 1.07 4.68
C TYR A 15 8.00 0.35 5.51
N CYS A 16 8.43 -0.50 6.42
CA CYS A 16 7.53 -1.26 7.28
C CYS A 16 6.87 -0.33 8.31
N MET A 17 5.59 -0.08 8.12
CA MET A 17 4.79 0.80 8.99
C MET A 17 3.71 0.04 9.74
N THR A 18 3.49 -1.23 9.40
CA THR A 18 2.47 -2.08 10.02
C THR A 18 3.12 -3.24 10.74
N ILE A 19 2.50 -3.67 11.85
CA ILE A 19 3.00 -4.78 12.67
C ILE A 19 1.87 -5.75 12.98
N GLY A 20 2.19 -7.03 13.14
CA GLY A 20 1.24 -8.05 13.56
C GLY A 20 0.02 -8.11 12.67
N GLU A 21 -1.15 -8.02 13.27
CA GLU A 21 -2.43 -8.13 12.57
C GLU A 21 -2.67 -6.99 11.60
N GLU A 22 -2.00 -5.86 11.77
CA GLU A 22 -2.14 -4.73 10.87
C GLU A 22 -1.71 -5.05 9.46
N ARG A 23 -0.85 -6.06 9.28
CA ARG A 23 -0.40 -6.46 7.95
C ARG A 23 -1.52 -7.02 7.09
N GLU A 24 -2.59 -7.52 7.69
CA GLU A 24 -3.76 -7.96 6.94
C GLU A 24 -4.43 -6.78 6.25
N GLU A 25 -4.48 -5.63 6.91
CA GLU A 25 -5.05 -4.42 6.33
C GLU A 25 -4.18 -3.91 5.18
N LEU A 26 -2.87 -3.99 5.32
CA LEU A 26 -1.95 -3.68 4.23
C LEU A 26 -2.22 -4.56 3.03
N TYR A 27 -2.34 -5.87 3.25
CA TYR A 27 -2.58 -6.83 2.17
C TYR A 27 -3.92 -6.55 1.49
N LYS A 28 -4.97 -6.31 2.27
CA LYS A 28 -6.29 -5.97 1.71
C LYS A 28 -6.23 -4.71 0.85
N TYR A 29 -5.51 -3.70 1.32
CA TYR A 29 -5.35 -2.47 0.57
C TYR A 29 -4.65 -2.72 -0.77
N ILE A 30 -3.58 -3.50 -0.75
CA ILE A 30 -2.84 -3.84 -1.96
C ILE A 30 -3.73 -4.60 -2.96
N VAL A 31 -4.46 -5.60 -2.48
CA VAL A 31 -5.37 -6.39 -3.34
C VAL A 31 -6.43 -5.49 -3.95
N ASN A 32 -7.04 -4.63 -3.16
CA ASN A 32 -8.07 -3.71 -3.67
C ASN A 32 -7.50 -2.72 -4.68
N THR A 33 -6.31 -2.21 -4.42
CA THR A 33 -5.66 -1.24 -5.28
C THR A 33 -5.26 -1.86 -6.61
N MET A 34 -4.74 -3.08 -6.58
CA MET A 34 -4.32 -3.78 -7.79
C MET A 34 -5.50 -4.39 -8.56
N GLY A 35 -6.64 -4.57 -7.90
CA GLY A 35 -7.83 -5.15 -8.53
C GLY A 35 -7.76 -6.66 -8.75
N ARG A 36 -6.81 -7.34 -8.12
CA ARG A 36 -6.64 -8.78 -8.21
C ARG A 36 -5.86 -9.30 -7.01
N PRO A 37 -5.99 -10.60 -6.67
CA PRO A 37 -5.18 -11.17 -5.60
C PRO A 37 -3.68 -11.09 -5.94
N ILE A 38 -2.88 -10.74 -4.92
CA ILE A 38 -1.43 -10.64 -5.06
C ILE A 38 -0.82 -11.59 -4.04
N PHE A 39 0.01 -12.50 -4.50
CA PHE A 39 0.71 -13.42 -3.60
C PHE A 39 1.97 -12.77 -3.06
N SER A 40 2.41 -13.22 -1.88
CA SER A 40 3.58 -12.63 -1.20
C SER A 40 4.81 -12.60 -2.08
N HIS A 41 5.06 -13.63 -2.88
CA HIS A 41 6.23 -13.68 -3.75
C HIS A 41 6.15 -12.67 -4.90
N GLU A 42 4.94 -12.25 -5.28
CA GLU A 42 4.78 -11.24 -6.32
C GLU A 42 5.24 -9.87 -5.85
N LEU A 43 5.21 -9.62 -4.55
CA LEU A 43 5.68 -8.36 -3.98
C LEU A 43 7.20 -8.20 -4.06
N ALA A 44 7.91 -9.25 -4.48
CA ALA A 44 9.35 -9.17 -4.76
C ALA A 44 9.63 -8.89 -6.25
N ASP A 45 8.60 -8.90 -7.09
CA ASP A 45 8.72 -8.63 -8.52
C ASP A 45 8.72 -7.13 -8.77
N GLU A 46 9.75 -6.62 -9.41
CA GLU A 46 9.90 -5.18 -9.67
C GLU A 46 8.77 -4.62 -10.52
N GLU A 47 8.23 -5.40 -11.45
CA GLU A 47 7.12 -4.94 -12.29
C GLU A 47 5.85 -4.77 -11.46
N ILE A 48 5.59 -5.69 -10.56
CA ILE A 48 4.43 -5.62 -9.66
C ILE A 48 4.58 -4.44 -8.70
N ILE A 49 5.78 -4.25 -8.15
CA ILE A 49 6.06 -3.12 -7.25
C ILE A 49 5.87 -1.80 -7.99
N SER A 50 6.33 -1.71 -9.23
CA SER A 50 6.19 -0.49 -10.03
C SER A 50 4.72 -0.19 -10.31
N GLU A 51 3.93 -1.20 -10.66
CA GLU A 51 2.50 -1.03 -10.88
C GLU A 51 1.79 -0.59 -9.60
N LEU A 52 2.11 -1.22 -8.49
CA LEU A 52 1.54 -0.84 -7.19
C LEU A 52 1.90 0.60 -6.84
N HIS A 53 3.15 0.98 -7.03
CA HIS A 53 3.64 2.32 -6.75
C HIS A 53 2.84 3.36 -7.54
N ASP A 54 2.62 3.13 -8.83
CA ASP A 54 1.85 4.03 -9.67
C ASP A 54 0.40 4.16 -9.19
N LYS A 55 -0.21 3.05 -8.80
CA LYS A 55 -1.60 3.05 -8.36
C LYS A 55 -1.79 3.69 -6.98
N VAL A 56 -0.82 3.53 -6.09
CA VAL A 56 -0.87 4.10 -4.75
C VAL A 56 -0.52 5.60 -4.76
N LYS A 57 0.16 6.05 -5.79
CA LYS A 57 0.64 7.44 -5.87
C LYS A 57 -0.45 8.47 -5.61
N THR A 58 -1.64 8.28 -6.17
CA THR A 58 -2.76 9.20 -5.99
C THR A 58 -3.16 9.30 -4.52
N ASP A 59 -3.30 8.14 -3.85
CA ASP A 59 -3.65 8.12 -2.43
C ASP A 59 -2.56 8.74 -1.58
N PHE A 60 -1.29 8.49 -1.92
CA PHE A 60 -0.17 9.05 -1.20
C PHE A 60 -0.13 10.58 -1.33
N ILE A 61 -0.39 11.11 -2.51
CA ILE A 61 -0.43 12.54 -2.73
C ILE A 61 -1.58 13.17 -1.93
N ARG A 62 -2.75 12.53 -1.93
CA ARG A 62 -3.88 13.00 -1.14
C ARG A 62 -3.57 13.02 0.35
N LEU A 63 -2.87 12.00 0.82
CA LEU A 63 -2.41 11.93 2.20
C LEU A 63 -1.47 13.10 2.54
N CYS A 64 -0.54 13.40 1.64
CA CYS A 64 0.39 14.51 1.83
C CYS A 64 -0.32 15.88 1.88
N ARG A 65 -1.48 15.99 1.24
CA ARG A 65 -2.30 17.21 1.26
C ARG A 65 -3.19 17.29 2.49
N GLY A 66 -3.20 16.27 3.33
CA GLY A 66 -4.08 16.21 4.49
C GLY A 66 -5.51 15.84 4.16
N GLU A 67 -5.78 15.29 2.98
CA GLU A 67 -7.12 14.87 2.59
C GLU A 67 -7.43 13.50 3.21
N ASP A 68 -8.73 13.23 3.42
CA ASP A 68 -9.18 11.92 3.86
C ASP A 68 -8.96 10.88 2.76
N VAL A 69 -8.40 9.75 3.15
CA VAL A 69 -8.13 8.65 2.22
C VAL A 69 -8.73 7.33 2.70
#